data_d300728f975fa70f685b58e0db84224e
#
_entry.id   d300728f975fa70f685b58e0db84224e
#
_cell.length_a   1.000
_cell.length_b   1.000
_cell.length_c   1.000
_cell.angle_alpha   90.00
_cell.angle_beta   90.00
_cell.angle_gamma   90.00
#
_symmetry.space_group_name_H-M   'P 1'
#
loop_
_entity.id
_entity.type
_entity.pdbx_description
1 polymer ?
#
loop_
_entity_poly.entity_id
_entity_poly.type
_entity_poly.pdbx_seq_one_letter_code
_entity_poly.pdbx_strand_id
1 'polypeptide(L)'
;MRNILVPTDFSSASFDLVEKAIQTMGEQAVNITMFHAFQIPFFVSDLIRNHRQPYHDLLTDSFRNNCKQIKQQFPKQVNSIVFRHLYGNTPAVFRHFVDANDIDLIVYPEQYEFVPVHPDSVNPDRMFKKSNVPLLRQFKVKRRIVTMPEIRAVEEETVALLKLLNAQS
;
A
#
# COMPACT_ATOMS: atom_id res chain seq x y z
N MET A 1 -0.03 -12.69 -15.42
CA MET A 1 -0.05 -12.21 -14.03
C MET A 1 0.97 -11.10 -13.95
N ARG A 2 0.69 -10.00 -13.25
CA ARG A 2 1.55 -8.84 -13.20
C ARG A 2 2.09 -8.61 -11.79
N ASN A 3 3.37 -8.28 -11.66
CA ASN A 3 4.01 -7.97 -10.39
C ASN A 3 4.03 -6.44 -10.21
N ILE A 4 3.27 -5.94 -9.23
CA ILE A 4 3.17 -4.50 -8.96
C ILE A 4 3.86 -4.14 -7.65
N LEU A 5 4.58 -3.03 -7.67
CA LEU A 5 5.19 -2.46 -6.47
C LEU A 5 4.37 -1.28 -5.99
N VAL A 6 4.03 -1.27 -4.70
CA VAL A 6 3.29 -0.19 -4.04
C VAL A 6 4.13 0.33 -2.88
N PRO A 7 4.51 1.62 -2.87
CA PRO A 7 5.20 2.20 -1.74
C PRO A 7 4.31 2.19 -0.50
N THR A 8 4.89 1.90 0.65
CA THR A 8 4.16 1.90 1.92
C THR A 8 4.88 2.73 2.97
N ASP A 9 4.10 3.50 3.70
CA ASP A 9 4.45 4.15 4.97
C ASP A 9 3.82 3.41 6.17
N PHE A 10 3.34 2.19 5.95
CA PHE A 10 2.66 1.33 6.92
C PHE A 10 1.34 1.88 7.45
N SER A 11 0.87 3.01 6.93
CA SER A 11 -0.43 3.60 7.28
C SER A 11 -1.59 2.96 6.50
N SER A 12 -2.83 3.27 6.92
CA SER A 12 -4.03 2.88 6.18
C SER A 12 -4.07 3.46 4.76
N ALA A 13 -3.51 4.66 4.54
CA ALA A 13 -3.45 5.29 3.23
C ALA A 13 -2.66 4.45 2.20
N SER A 14 -1.65 3.70 2.64
CA SER A 14 -0.93 2.75 1.77
C SER A 14 -1.84 1.63 1.27
N PHE A 15 -2.78 1.17 2.10
CA PHE A 15 -3.75 0.13 1.72
C PHE A 15 -4.82 0.66 0.78
N ASP A 16 -5.29 1.90 0.97
CA ASP A 16 -6.18 2.57 0.00
C ASP A 16 -5.51 2.67 -1.38
N LEU A 17 -4.20 2.91 -1.41
CA LEU A 17 -3.43 2.93 -2.64
C LEU A 17 -3.38 1.55 -3.31
N VAL A 18 -3.21 0.49 -2.53
CA VAL A 18 -3.26 -0.90 -3.00
C VAL A 18 -4.62 -1.20 -3.63
N GLU A 19 -5.72 -0.86 -2.95
CA GLU A 19 -7.08 -1.09 -3.47
C GLU A 19 -7.33 -0.34 -4.79
N LYS A 20 -6.93 0.92 -4.88
CA LYS A 20 -7.02 1.72 -6.12
C LYS A 20 -6.22 1.09 -7.26
N ALA A 21 -5.04 0.55 -6.95
CA ALA A 21 -4.21 -0.14 -7.94
C ALA A 21 -4.90 -1.41 -8.45
N ILE A 22 -5.44 -2.26 -7.56
CA ILE A 22 -6.18 -3.47 -7.92
C ILE A 22 -7.38 -3.12 -8.82
N GLN A 23 -8.18 -2.12 -8.42
CA GLN A 23 -9.34 -1.69 -9.20
C GLN A 23 -8.95 -1.19 -10.60
N THR A 24 -7.78 -0.53 -10.72
CA THR A 24 -7.27 -0.03 -12.01
C THR A 24 -6.80 -1.18 -12.90
N MET A 25 -6.25 -2.26 -12.33
CA MET A 25 -5.86 -3.47 -13.05
C MET A 25 -7.07 -4.29 -13.57
N GLY A 26 -8.27 -4.05 -13.03
CA GLY A 26 -9.49 -4.73 -13.44
C GLY A 26 -9.48 -6.21 -13.06
N GLU A 27 -9.69 -7.09 -14.04
CA GLU A 27 -9.75 -8.54 -13.83
C GLU A 27 -8.36 -9.22 -13.85
N GLN A 28 -7.29 -8.48 -14.16
CA GLN A 28 -5.96 -9.03 -14.22
C GLN A 28 -5.45 -9.40 -12.82
N ALA A 29 -5.04 -10.65 -12.64
CA ALA A 29 -4.42 -11.10 -11.40
C ALA A 29 -3.04 -10.47 -11.19
N VAL A 30 -2.78 -10.01 -9.96
CA VAL A 30 -1.55 -9.31 -9.59
C VAL A 30 -0.89 -9.94 -8.37
N ASN A 31 0.45 -9.87 -8.34
CA ASN A 31 1.25 -9.98 -7.13
C ASN A 31 1.61 -8.57 -6.66
N ILE A 32 1.43 -8.30 -5.38
CA ILE A 32 1.64 -7.00 -4.79
C ILE A 32 2.87 -7.05 -3.89
N THR A 33 3.85 -6.21 -4.19
CA THR A 33 5.01 -5.96 -3.34
C THR A 33 4.83 -4.62 -2.64
N MET A 34 4.51 -4.65 -1.34
CA MET A 34 4.54 -3.47 -0.47
C MET A 34 6.00 -3.12 -0.21
N PHE A 35 6.41 -1.90 -0.57
CA PHE A 35 7.83 -1.52 -0.61
C PHE A 35 8.14 -0.36 0.33
N HIS A 36 9.25 -0.47 1.05
CA HIS A 36 9.84 0.65 1.80
C HIS A 36 11.37 0.63 1.68
N ALA A 37 11.99 1.80 1.57
CA ALA A 37 13.44 1.92 1.50
C ALA A 37 14.00 2.55 2.78
N PHE A 38 15.16 2.04 3.21
CA PHE A 38 15.91 2.52 4.38
C PHE A 38 17.34 2.89 3.98
N GLN A 39 17.92 3.85 4.70
CA GLN A 39 19.35 4.18 4.60
C GLN A 39 20.20 2.96 4.96
N ILE A 40 21.35 2.86 4.31
CA ILE A 40 22.37 1.89 4.73
C ILE A 40 22.96 2.43 6.04
N PRO A 41 22.98 1.63 7.14
CA PRO A 41 23.63 2.05 8.37
C PRO A 41 25.12 2.38 8.14
N PHE A 42 25.57 3.47 8.75
CA PHE A 42 26.97 3.90 8.59
C PHE A 42 27.98 2.89 9.14
N PHE A 43 27.60 2.10 10.14
CA PHE A 43 28.44 1.09 10.75
C PHE A 43 27.84 -0.31 10.56
N VAL A 44 28.64 -1.22 10.02
CA VAL A 44 28.28 -2.64 9.94
C VAL A 44 27.98 -3.22 11.33
N SER A 45 28.60 -2.67 12.39
CA SER A 45 28.31 -2.99 13.78
C SER A 45 26.86 -2.73 14.18
N ASP A 46 26.17 -1.77 13.56
CA ASP A 46 24.79 -1.45 13.86
C ASP A 46 23.83 -2.47 13.25
N LEU A 47 24.22 -3.07 12.11
CA LEU A 47 23.51 -4.22 11.53
C LEU A 47 23.66 -5.49 12.40
N ILE A 48 24.81 -5.62 13.08
CA ILE A 48 25.12 -6.80 13.90
C ILE A 48 24.56 -6.63 15.32
N ARG A 49 24.65 -5.43 15.90
CA ARG A 49 24.16 -5.13 17.27
C ARG A 49 22.66 -5.03 17.35
N ASN A 50 22.03 -4.43 16.35
CA ASN A 50 20.56 -4.38 16.27
C ASN A 50 20.10 -5.66 15.58
N HIS A 51 19.90 -6.74 16.36
CA HIS A 51 19.21 -7.94 15.89
C HIS A 51 17.79 -7.66 15.38
N ARG A 52 17.28 -6.43 15.58
CA ARG A 52 15.98 -5.93 15.13
C ARG A 52 16.18 -5.02 13.94
N GLN A 53 15.74 -5.49 12.79
CA GLN A 53 15.69 -4.68 11.56
C GLN A 53 14.67 -3.53 11.75
N PRO A 54 14.90 -2.31 11.20
CA PRO A 54 14.01 -1.14 11.37
C PRO A 54 12.54 -1.43 11.07
N TYR A 55 12.27 -2.33 10.15
CA TYR A 55 10.90 -2.65 9.72
C TYR A 55 10.17 -3.62 10.67
N HIS A 56 10.83 -4.28 11.63
CA HIS A 56 10.16 -5.23 12.51
C HIS A 56 9.06 -4.59 13.35
N ASP A 57 9.32 -3.41 13.87
CA ASP A 57 8.33 -2.67 14.68
C ASP A 57 7.25 -2.02 13.82
N LEU A 58 7.49 -1.84 12.52
CA LEU A 58 6.55 -1.28 11.56
C LEU A 58 5.60 -2.34 10.98
N LEU A 59 6.01 -3.61 10.93
CA LEU A 59 5.19 -4.74 10.50
C LEU A 59 4.29 -5.24 11.63
N THR A 60 3.38 -4.39 12.07
CA THR A 60 2.41 -4.70 13.12
C THR A 60 1.43 -5.79 12.71
N ASP A 61 0.72 -6.37 13.70
CA ASP A 61 -0.37 -7.31 13.41
C ASP A 61 -1.51 -6.64 12.65
N SER A 62 -1.75 -5.36 12.89
CA SER A 62 -2.71 -4.57 12.09
C SER A 62 -2.31 -4.53 10.62
N PHE A 63 -1.03 -4.24 10.31
CA PHE A 63 -0.54 -4.27 8.92
C PHE A 63 -0.75 -5.63 8.26
N ARG A 64 -0.40 -6.71 8.96
CA ARG A 64 -0.57 -8.08 8.45
C ARG A 64 -2.04 -8.44 8.23
N ASN A 65 -2.92 -8.02 9.14
CA ASN A 65 -4.35 -8.24 9.02
C ASN A 65 -4.95 -7.47 7.85
N ASN A 66 -4.53 -6.22 7.60
CA ASN A 66 -4.96 -5.45 6.44
C ASN A 66 -4.55 -6.14 5.12
N CYS A 67 -3.32 -6.67 5.03
CA CYS A 67 -2.91 -7.48 3.87
C CYS A 67 -3.82 -8.70 3.65
N LYS A 68 -4.20 -9.40 4.73
CA LYS A 68 -5.12 -10.55 4.66
C LYS A 68 -6.51 -10.12 4.21
N GLN A 69 -7.03 -9.01 4.75
CA GLN A 69 -8.35 -8.47 4.39
C GLN A 69 -8.42 -8.12 2.91
N ILE A 70 -7.42 -7.41 2.37
CA ILE A 70 -7.37 -7.10 0.93
C ILE A 70 -7.37 -8.38 0.08
N LYS A 71 -6.58 -9.38 0.46
CA LYS A 71 -6.56 -10.65 -0.26
C LYS A 71 -7.91 -11.37 -0.22
N GLN A 72 -8.63 -11.28 0.90
CA GLN A 72 -9.98 -11.84 1.05
C GLN A 72 -11.02 -11.06 0.26
N GLN A 73 -10.88 -9.74 0.18
CA GLN A 73 -11.78 -8.85 -0.55
C GLN A 73 -11.63 -9.00 -2.07
N PHE A 74 -10.41 -9.26 -2.55
CA PHE A 74 -10.08 -9.40 -3.97
C PHE A 74 -9.48 -10.78 -4.32
N PRO A 75 -10.15 -11.90 -4.02
CA PRO A 75 -9.56 -13.24 -4.08
C PRO A 75 -9.18 -13.69 -5.49
N LYS A 76 -9.84 -13.15 -6.52
CA LYS A 76 -9.54 -13.45 -7.93
C LYS A 76 -8.45 -12.57 -8.53
N GLN A 77 -8.29 -11.35 -8.00
CA GLN A 77 -7.36 -10.35 -8.54
C GLN A 77 -6.03 -10.35 -7.79
N VAL A 78 -6.01 -10.70 -6.50
CA VAL A 78 -4.81 -10.69 -5.68
C VAL A 78 -4.31 -12.10 -5.43
N ASN A 79 -3.22 -12.46 -6.10
CA ASN A 79 -2.56 -13.75 -5.87
C ASN A 79 -1.73 -13.72 -4.59
N SER A 80 -0.90 -12.68 -4.41
CA SER A 80 -0.05 -12.51 -3.22
C SER A 80 0.11 -11.04 -2.84
N ILE A 81 0.29 -10.79 -1.53
CA ILE A 81 0.77 -9.52 -0.98
C ILE A 81 1.96 -9.83 -0.09
N VAL A 82 3.10 -9.24 -0.41
CA VAL A 82 4.34 -9.41 0.37
C VAL A 82 4.95 -8.05 0.69
N PHE A 83 5.59 -7.93 1.85
CA PHE A 83 6.42 -6.78 2.15
C PHE A 83 7.86 -7.06 1.75
N ARG A 84 8.49 -6.09 1.10
CA ARG A 84 9.91 -6.09 0.77
C ARG A 84 10.52 -4.74 1.12
N HIS A 85 11.71 -4.77 1.66
CA HIS A 85 12.48 -3.56 1.94
C HIS A 85 13.76 -3.52 1.11
N LEU A 86 14.31 -2.32 0.99
CA LEU A 86 15.59 -2.07 0.34
C LEU A 86 16.45 -1.24 1.28
N TYR A 87 17.71 -1.63 1.46
CA TYR A 87 18.74 -0.75 2.02
C TYR A 87 19.47 -0.05 0.90
N GLY A 88 19.40 1.28 0.90
CA GLY A 88 20.03 2.16 -0.08
C GLY A 88 19.09 3.18 -0.71
N ASN A 89 19.68 4.14 -1.40
CA ASN A 89 18.97 5.30 -1.93
C ASN A 89 19.33 5.59 -3.40
N THR A 90 20.01 4.68 -4.08
CA THR A 90 20.45 4.91 -5.45
C THR A 90 19.55 4.22 -6.47
N PRO A 91 19.34 4.84 -7.66
CA PRO A 91 18.59 4.19 -8.75
C PRO A 91 19.21 2.87 -9.22
N ALA A 92 20.54 2.72 -9.11
CA ALA A 92 21.21 1.48 -9.51
C ALA A 92 20.81 0.31 -8.59
N VAL A 93 20.88 0.50 -7.28
CA VAL A 93 20.48 -0.51 -6.29
C VAL A 93 18.98 -0.84 -6.45
N PHE A 94 18.16 0.16 -6.72
CA PHE A 94 16.74 -0.06 -6.94
C PHE A 94 16.45 -0.85 -8.22
N ARG A 95 17.20 -0.64 -9.32
CA ARG A 95 17.05 -1.47 -10.54
C ARG A 95 17.35 -2.94 -10.26
N HIS A 96 18.41 -3.25 -9.50
CA HIS A 96 18.67 -4.63 -9.08
C HIS A 96 17.52 -5.22 -8.23
N PHE A 97 16.92 -4.40 -7.37
CA PHE A 97 15.74 -4.82 -6.61
C PHE A 97 14.55 -5.13 -7.52
N VAL A 98 14.29 -4.29 -8.50
CA VAL A 98 13.24 -4.48 -9.51
C VAL A 98 13.45 -5.78 -10.27
N ASP A 99 14.66 -6.02 -10.77
CA ASP A 99 15.00 -7.23 -11.53
C ASP A 99 14.87 -8.49 -10.65
N ALA A 100 15.35 -8.44 -9.41
CA ALA A 100 15.29 -9.56 -8.48
C ALA A 100 13.87 -9.93 -8.01
N ASN A 101 12.92 -9.02 -8.14
CA ASN A 101 11.52 -9.21 -7.75
C ASN A 101 10.56 -9.20 -8.96
N ASP A 102 11.08 -9.20 -10.18
CA ASP A 102 10.31 -9.19 -11.44
C ASP A 102 9.22 -8.11 -11.47
N ILE A 103 9.52 -6.88 -11.02
CA ILE A 103 8.55 -5.79 -10.93
C ILE A 103 8.22 -5.24 -12.32
N ASP A 104 6.96 -5.35 -12.71
CA ASP A 104 6.44 -4.90 -14.01
C ASP A 104 5.86 -3.48 -13.99
N LEU A 105 5.45 -3.01 -12.80
CA LEU A 105 4.74 -1.74 -12.65
C LEU A 105 4.95 -1.18 -11.25
N ILE A 106 5.21 0.11 -11.15
CA ILE A 106 5.28 0.83 -9.89
C ILE A 106 4.05 1.70 -9.75
N VAL A 107 3.34 1.55 -8.63
CA VAL A 107 2.20 2.40 -8.28
C VAL A 107 2.72 3.67 -7.64
N TYR A 108 2.65 4.79 -8.37
CA TYR A 108 3.23 6.06 -7.93
C TYR A 108 2.32 7.23 -8.35
N PRO A 109 1.35 7.61 -7.50
CA PRO A 109 0.42 8.70 -7.77
C PRO A 109 1.13 10.03 -8.09
N GLU A 110 0.50 10.91 -8.87
CA GLU A 110 1.04 12.25 -9.16
C GLU A 110 1.20 13.08 -7.89
N GLN A 111 0.28 12.91 -6.95
CA GLN A 111 0.28 13.60 -5.64
C GLN A 111 0.76 12.67 -4.53
N TYR A 112 1.79 11.86 -4.79
CA TYR A 112 2.38 11.02 -3.76
C TYR A 112 3.17 11.88 -2.76
N GLU A 113 2.77 11.83 -1.50
CA GLU A 113 3.47 12.43 -0.39
C GLU A 113 4.24 11.36 0.37
N PHE A 114 5.56 11.55 0.47
CA PHE A 114 6.40 10.66 1.26
C PHE A 114 6.32 11.04 2.74
N VAL A 115 5.94 10.08 3.57
CA VAL A 115 5.95 10.21 5.04
C VAL A 115 7.08 9.36 5.60
N PRO A 116 8.13 9.95 6.20
CA PRO A 116 9.18 9.19 6.86
C PRO A 116 8.66 8.62 8.18
N VAL A 117 8.52 7.30 8.25
CA VAL A 117 8.02 6.59 9.44
C VAL A 117 9.13 6.11 10.38
N HIS A 118 10.37 6.23 9.94
CA HIS A 118 11.59 5.89 10.68
C HIS A 118 12.68 6.90 10.32
N PRO A 119 13.64 7.21 11.20
CA PRO A 119 14.75 8.12 10.89
C PRO A 119 15.54 7.72 9.65
N ASP A 120 15.66 6.41 9.40
CA ASP A 120 16.35 5.87 8.23
C ASP A 120 15.46 5.71 6.99
N SER A 121 14.20 6.16 7.02
CA SER A 121 13.32 6.09 5.85
C SER A 121 13.86 6.92 4.69
N VAL A 122 13.84 6.33 3.49
CA VAL A 122 14.30 6.97 2.25
C VAL A 122 13.13 7.29 1.34
N ASN A 123 13.07 8.54 0.87
CA ASN A 123 12.09 8.92 -0.16
C ASN A 123 12.41 8.20 -1.49
N PRO A 124 11.50 7.36 -2.01
CA PRO A 124 11.75 6.55 -3.20
C PRO A 124 11.62 7.33 -4.51
N ASP A 125 11.21 8.59 -4.51
CA ASP A 125 10.89 9.39 -5.71
C ASP A 125 11.96 9.28 -6.81
N ARG A 126 13.21 9.56 -6.46
CA ARG A 126 14.33 9.50 -7.41
C ARG A 126 14.56 8.08 -7.96
N MET A 127 14.39 7.06 -7.11
CA MET A 127 14.57 5.66 -7.49
C MET A 127 13.49 5.25 -8.48
N PHE A 128 12.22 5.57 -8.20
CA PHE A 128 11.10 5.23 -9.05
C PHE A 128 11.19 5.90 -10.42
N LYS A 129 11.43 7.21 -10.46
CA LYS A 129 11.55 7.97 -11.72
C LYS A 129 12.71 7.51 -12.61
N LYS A 130 13.75 6.90 -12.04
CA LYS A 130 14.95 6.44 -12.76
C LYS A 130 15.08 4.91 -12.85
N SER A 131 14.01 4.18 -12.58
CA SER A 131 14.01 2.71 -12.60
C SER A 131 13.86 2.09 -13.96
N ASN A 132 13.36 2.84 -14.95
CA ASN A 132 12.89 2.37 -16.26
C ASN A 132 11.65 1.45 -16.20
N VAL A 133 11.00 1.32 -15.03
CA VAL A 133 9.74 0.60 -14.87
C VAL A 133 8.58 1.57 -15.10
N PRO A 134 7.52 1.16 -15.80
CA PRO A 134 6.31 1.97 -15.95
C PRO A 134 5.74 2.41 -14.61
N LEU A 135 5.30 3.68 -14.52
CA LEU A 135 4.68 4.26 -13.34
C LEU A 135 3.17 4.39 -13.54
N LEU A 136 2.38 3.78 -12.66
CA LEU A 136 0.94 4.00 -12.60
C LEU A 136 0.67 5.27 -11.77
N ARG A 137 0.31 6.37 -12.44
CA ARG A 137 0.11 7.67 -11.81
C ARG A 137 -1.35 8.05 -11.64
N GLN A 138 -2.20 7.56 -12.54
CA GLN A 138 -3.63 7.87 -12.57
C GLN A 138 -4.44 6.60 -12.37
N PHE A 139 -5.45 6.67 -11.52
CA PHE A 139 -6.29 5.54 -11.16
C PHE A 139 -7.67 5.66 -11.79
N LYS A 140 -8.19 4.52 -12.27
CA LYS A 140 -9.59 4.41 -12.66
C LYS A 140 -10.44 4.34 -11.38
N VAL A 141 -10.99 5.45 -10.96
CA VAL A 141 -11.97 5.47 -9.87
C VAL A 141 -13.27 4.94 -10.43
N LYS A 142 -13.67 3.72 -10.11
CA LYS A 142 -15.08 3.32 -10.24
C LYS A 142 -15.85 4.16 -9.23
N ARG A 143 -16.55 5.19 -9.70
CA ARG A 143 -17.55 5.88 -8.89
C ARG A 143 -18.56 4.82 -8.47
N ARG A 144 -18.63 4.52 -7.19
CA ARG A 144 -19.71 3.74 -6.61
C ARG A 144 -20.94 4.61 -6.83
N ILE A 145 -21.77 4.24 -7.79
CA ILE A 145 -23.09 4.86 -7.95
C ILE A 145 -23.88 4.30 -6.77
N VAL A 146 -24.00 5.09 -5.71
CA VAL A 146 -24.91 4.78 -4.61
C VAL A 146 -26.30 4.88 -5.20
N THR A 147 -26.97 3.76 -5.34
CA THR A 147 -28.33 3.74 -5.90
C THR A 147 -29.33 4.31 -4.90
N MET A 148 -30.37 4.99 -5.39
CA MET A 148 -31.41 5.57 -4.55
C MET A 148 -32.01 4.63 -3.48
N PRO A 149 -32.12 3.30 -3.69
CA PRO A 149 -32.50 2.36 -2.62
C PRO A 149 -31.55 2.31 -1.44
N GLU A 150 -30.22 2.42 -1.69
CA GLU A 150 -29.23 2.38 -0.59
C GLU A 150 -29.26 3.67 0.25
N ILE A 151 -29.53 4.82 -0.40
CA ILE A 151 -29.70 6.10 0.31
C ILE A 151 -30.95 6.04 1.19
N ARG A 152 -32.07 5.51 0.70
CA ARG A 152 -33.32 5.35 1.47
C ARG A 152 -33.13 4.43 2.68
N ALA A 153 -32.44 3.31 2.53
CA ALA A 153 -32.19 2.39 3.63
C ALA A 153 -31.37 3.05 4.76
N VAL A 154 -30.34 3.85 4.42
CA VAL A 154 -29.54 4.59 5.42
C VAL A 154 -30.38 5.69 6.09
N GLU A 155 -31.25 6.40 5.34
CA GLU A 155 -32.14 7.43 5.90
C GLU A 155 -33.17 6.82 6.87
N GLU A 156 -33.77 5.68 6.50
CA GLU A 156 -34.74 4.97 7.35
C GLU A 156 -34.12 4.45 8.64
N GLU A 157 -32.88 3.90 8.57
CA GLU A 157 -32.16 3.43 9.72
C GLU A 157 -31.75 4.59 10.65
N THR A 158 -31.33 5.72 10.08
CA THR A 158 -30.96 6.92 10.84
C THR A 158 -32.21 7.52 11.55
N VAL A 159 -33.35 7.57 10.88
CA VAL A 159 -34.60 8.03 11.47
C VAL A 159 -35.11 7.11 12.59
N ALA A 160 -34.96 5.79 12.43
CA ALA A 160 -35.29 4.79 13.46
C ALA A 160 -34.44 4.96 14.71
N LEU A 161 -33.11 5.15 14.55
CA LEU A 161 -32.18 5.41 15.65
C LEU A 161 -32.50 6.71 16.41
N LEU A 162 -32.82 7.79 15.68
CA LEU A 162 -33.23 9.07 16.30
C LEU A 162 -34.52 8.94 17.11
N LYS A 163 -35.50 8.16 16.63
CA LYS A 163 -36.75 7.91 17.36
C LYS A 163 -36.52 7.12 18.64
N LEU A 164 -35.60 6.13 18.63
CA LEU A 164 -35.23 5.35 19.83
C LEU A 164 -34.52 6.22 20.85
N LEU A 165 -33.63 7.11 20.45
CA LEU A 165 -32.90 8.02 21.34
C LEU A 165 -33.87 9.04 22.00
N ASN A 166 -34.86 9.54 21.27
CA ASN A 166 -35.86 10.49 21.79
C ASN A 166 -36.92 9.82 22.69
N ALA A 167 -37.12 8.52 22.60
CA ALA A 167 -38.03 7.77 23.44
C ALA A 167 -37.47 7.41 24.85
N GLN A 168 -36.17 7.61 25.05
CA GLN A 168 -35.48 7.37 26.32
C GLN A 168 -35.21 8.67 27.12
N SER A 169 -35.67 9.78 26.62
CA SER A 169 -35.66 11.09 27.31
C SER A 169 -37.03 11.43 27.84
#